data_42d497fadfca250969be839446922e5b
#
_entry.id   42d497fadfca250969be839446922e5b
#
_cell.length_a   1.000
_cell.length_b   1.000
_cell.length_c   1.000
_cell.angle_alpha   90.00
_cell.angle_beta   90.00
_cell.angle_gamma   90.00
#
_symmetry.space_group_name_H-M   'P 1'
#
loop_
_entity.id
_entity.type
_entity.pdbx_description
1 polymer ?
#
loop_
_entity_poly.entity_id
_entity_poly.type
_entity_poly.pdbx_seq_one_letter_code
_entity_poly.pdbx_strand_id
1 'polypeptide(L)'
;MNTIAQKYFVLAGIIIFSCFVCICQSSEKESAKDDYYVAALIWPSCHDDPAGREHVWSDGTGEWEVIKKGNPRYEGHYQPKEPLWGYEMDNDPKVVEKWIAAATDHGVNVFIYDWYWYNEGPFLESALNDGFLKAENNETMGFYLMWANHDMPLDLINVHRYQDGNSIVWDAAVDWENYTTIVERVIRQYFQKPNYFKIDGQPVFGVFDLNNLLQSFGGSVEETRKGLDYFREEAKKAGFAGVHFQYLPGGGSSLEAAKREAALVEALGFGSVTMYNMGGLSEDYIAYGNNSIKIREQWDEVLNIPFFPCISVGWDNTPRFPQLGMKNTVHYNNSPESFAALLSKAKQYVDNRPDQPKLMVINAWNEWVEGSYLLPDMKYGFGYLEAVKDVMDGKYDRYK
;
A
#
# COMPACT_ATOMS: atom_id res chain seq x y z
N MET A 1 -43.31 -85.62 -26.34
CA MET A 1 -42.63 -86.69 -25.55
C MET A 1 -41.58 -86.06 -24.65
N ASN A 2 -41.82 -86.32 -23.37
CA ASN A 2 -40.84 -86.29 -22.24
C ASN A 2 -40.20 -84.97 -21.91
N THR A 3 -40.15 -84.56 -20.72
CA THR A 3 -40.57 -84.85 -19.34
C THR A 3 -39.81 -83.89 -18.43
N ILE A 4 -40.49 -83.12 -17.73
CA ILE A 4 -40.41 -82.63 -16.37
C ILE A 4 -39.14 -83.02 -15.62
N ALA A 5 -38.46 -82.03 -15.01
CA ALA A 5 -37.96 -82.12 -13.66
C ALA A 5 -37.76 -80.74 -13.02
N GLN A 6 -38.64 -80.43 -12.08
CA GLN A 6 -38.47 -79.35 -11.07
C GLN A 6 -37.33 -79.74 -10.10
N LYS A 7 -36.43 -78.83 -9.78
CA LYS A 7 -35.61 -78.92 -8.56
C LYS A 7 -35.73 -77.62 -7.84
N TYR A 8 -36.29 -77.67 -6.65
CA TYR A 8 -36.28 -76.59 -5.63
C TYR A 8 -34.92 -76.35 -5.16
N PHE A 9 -34.48 -75.08 -5.14
CA PHE A 9 -33.33 -74.61 -4.37
C PHE A 9 -33.85 -73.71 -3.25
N VAL A 10 -33.57 -74.17 -2.02
CA VAL A 10 -33.78 -73.42 -0.78
C VAL A 10 -32.73 -72.36 -0.69
N LEU A 11 -33.15 -71.06 -0.69
CA LEU A 11 -32.27 -69.93 -0.42
C LEU A 11 -32.24 -69.70 1.08
N ALA A 12 -31.10 -70.04 1.72
CA ALA A 12 -30.82 -69.63 3.08
C ALA A 12 -30.38 -68.17 3.07
N GLY A 13 -31.21 -67.29 3.67
CA GLY A 13 -30.89 -65.87 3.82
C GLY A 13 -29.83 -65.68 4.89
N ILE A 14 -28.69 -65.19 4.50
CA ILE A 14 -27.67 -64.64 5.42
C ILE A 14 -27.96 -63.14 5.56
N ILE A 15 -28.48 -62.73 6.70
CA ILE A 15 -28.61 -61.31 7.08
C ILE A 15 -27.23 -60.88 7.56
N ILE A 16 -26.52 -60.11 6.74
CA ILE A 16 -25.30 -59.42 7.15
C ILE A 16 -25.74 -58.14 7.80
N PHE A 17 -25.63 -58.07 9.11
CA PHE A 17 -25.79 -56.84 9.90
C PHE A 17 -24.54 -55.97 9.69
N SER A 18 -24.61 -55.03 8.74
CA SER A 18 -23.57 -54.05 8.50
C SER A 18 -23.64 -52.99 9.59
N CYS A 19 -22.83 -53.09 10.62
CA CYS A 19 -22.59 -52.03 11.58
C CYS A 19 -21.93 -50.83 10.85
N PHE A 20 -22.72 -49.83 10.49
CA PHE A 20 -22.23 -48.51 10.13
C PHE A 20 -21.63 -47.86 11.42
N VAL A 21 -20.32 -48.02 11.63
CA VAL A 21 -19.58 -47.17 12.56
C VAL A 21 -19.56 -45.78 11.92
N CYS A 22 -20.43 -44.89 12.39
CA CYS A 22 -20.35 -43.48 12.10
C CYS A 22 -19.09 -42.94 12.78
N ILE A 23 -17.97 -42.91 12.04
CA ILE A 23 -16.81 -42.14 12.46
C ILE A 23 -17.22 -40.68 12.28
N CYS A 24 -17.68 -40.07 13.39
CA CYS A 24 -17.65 -38.63 13.50
C CYS A 24 -16.19 -38.19 13.39
N GLN A 25 -15.71 -37.94 12.19
CA GLN A 25 -14.59 -37.03 12.02
C GLN A 25 -15.09 -35.67 12.50
N SER A 26 -14.72 -35.33 13.72
CA SER A 26 -14.62 -33.95 14.11
C SER A 26 -13.64 -33.33 13.13
N SER A 27 -14.14 -32.67 12.08
CA SER A 27 -13.34 -31.66 11.39
C SER A 27 -13.02 -30.65 12.48
N GLU A 28 -11.84 -30.75 13.10
CA GLU A 28 -11.20 -29.58 13.65
C GLU A 28 -11.28 -28.57 12.48
N LYS A 29 -12.15 -27.56 12.61
CA LYS A 29 -11.99 -26.35 11.87
C LYS A 29 -10.56 -25.90 12.23
N GLU A 30 -9.62 -26.09 11.31
CA GLU A 30 -8.45 -25.23 11.28
C GLU A 30 -9.02 -23.82 11.52
N SER A 31 -8.68 -23.24 12.65
CA SER A 31 -9.01 -21.83 12.89
C SER A 31 -8.47 -21.11 11.68
N ALA A 32 -9.35 -20.50 10.89
CA ALA A 32 -8.92 -19.65 9.79
C ALA A 32 -7.87 -18.73 10.41
N LYS A 33 -6.62 -18.89 9.97
CA LYS A 33 -5.51 -18.07 10.41
C LYS A 33 -6.01 -16.65 10.14
N ASP A 34 -6.13 -15.83 11.18
CA ASP A 34 -6.58 -14.45 11.03
C ASP A 34 -5.71 -13.80 9.97
N ASP A 35 -6.25 -13.66 8.75
CA ASP A 35 -5.48 -13.18 7.61
C ASP A 35 -5.28 -11.66 7.76
N TYR A 36 -4.10 -11.28 8.23
CA TYR A 36 -3.68 -9.89 8.22
C TYR A 36 -3.16 -9.51 6.85
N TYR A 37 -3.57 -8.33 6.40
CA TYR A 37 -2.99 -7.64 5.26
C TYR A 37 -2.04 -6.56 5.78
N VAL A 38 -0.74 -6.77 5.61
CA VAL A 38 0.29 -5.79 5.89
C VAL A 38 0.75 -5.23 4.56
N ALA A 39 0.28 -4.05 4.26
CA ALA A 39 0.53 -3.39 2.98
C ALA A 39 1.66 -2.36 3.13
N ALA A 40 2.59 -2.32 2.19
CA ALA A 40 3.65 -1.32 2.16
C ALA A 40 3.57 -0.48 0.89
N LEU A 41 3.65 0.85 1.04
CA LEU A 41 3.70 1.80 -0.06
C LEU A 41 5.01 1.65 -0.84
N ILE A 42 4.92 1.66 -2.17
CA ILE A 42 6.06 1.65 -3.09
C ILE A 42 6.14 3.02 -3.76
N TRP A 43 7.22 3.73 -3.49
CA TRP A 43 7.63 4.92 -4.24
C TRP A 43 8.46 4.48 -5.46
N PRO A 44 7.93 4.54 -6.70
CA PRO A 44 8.55 3.90 -7.86
C PRO A 44 9.57 4.81 -8.58
N SER A 45 10.49 5.44 -7.85
CA SER A 45 11.33 6.52 -8.36
C SER A 45 12.77 6.12 -8.71
N CYS A 46 13.16 4.88 -8.41
CA CYS A 46 14.56 4.48 -8.44
C CYS A 46 14.93 3.75 -9.75
N HIS A 47 14.60 4.34 -10.89
CA HIS A 47 14.96 3.84 -12.22
C HIS A 47 15.08 4.99 -13.23
N ASP A 48 15.57 4.65 -14.42
CA ASP A 48 15.65 5.58 -15.52
C ASP A 48 14.31 5.71 -16.24
N ASP A 49 13.54 6.74 -15.87
CA ASP A 49 12.30 7.12 -16.53
C ASP A 49 12.58 8.26 -17.53
N PRO A 50 12.12 8.19 -18.81
CA PRO A 50 12.40 9.23 -19.80
C PRO A 50 11.92 10.62 -19.40
N ALA A 51 10.70 10.76 -18.88
CA ALA A 51 10.15 12.03 -18.41
C ALA A 51 10.83 12.49 -17.10
N GLY A 52 11.14 11.53 -16.23
CA GLY A 52 11.95 11.76 -15.04
C GLY A 52 13.34 12.30 -15.40
N ARG A 53 14.01 11.74 -16.42
CA ARG A 53 15.32 12.20 -16.88
C ARG A 53 15.27 13.61 -17.46
N GLU A 54 14.26 13.90 -18.24
CA GLU A 54 14.08 15.21 -18.85
C GLU A 54 13.82 16.30 -17.80
N HIS A 55 12.91 16.04 -16.88
CA HIS A 55 12.38 17.07 -16.00
C HIS A 55 12.89 17.03 -14.57
N VAL A 56 13.27 15.86 -14.03
CA VAL A 56 13.54 15.69 -12.60
C VAL A 56 14.97 15.20 -12.31
N TRP A 57 15.34 14.01 -12.74
CA TRP A 57 16.62 13.35 -12.43
C TRP A 57 17.44 13.10 -13.71
N SER A 58 18.53 13.84 -13.89
CA SER A 58 19.25 13.88 -15.15
C SER A 58 20.29 12.78 -15.35
N ASP A 59 20.70 12.08 -14.29
CA ASP A 59 21.79 11.09 -14.35
C ASP A 59 21.34 9.68 -14.78
N GLY A 60 20.04 9.45 -14.96
CA GLY A 60 19.47 8.18 -15.38
C GLY A 60 19.38 7.13 -14.28
N THR A 61 19.49 7.53 -13.00
CA THR A 61 19.34 6.63 -11.84
C THR A 61 18.07 6.91 -11.03
N GLY A 62 17.18 7.77 -11.57
CA GLY A 62 16.00 8.20 -10.85
C GLY A 62 16.39 8.95 -9.57
N GLU A 63 15.61 8.79 -8.51
CA GLU A 63 15.82 9.52 -7.28
C GLU A 63 17.09 9.13 -6.51
N TRP A 64 17.78 8.04 -6.89
CA TRP A 64 19.14 7.77 -6.38
C TRP A 64 20.09 8.95 -6.61
N GLU A 65 19.85 9.76 -7.65
CA GLU A 65 20.59 11.01 -7.89
C GLU A 65 20.54 11.96 -6.68
N VAL A 66 19.40 12.05 -6.01
CA VAL A 66 19.16 12.94 -4.87
C VAL A 66 19.58 12.26 -3.57
N ILE A 67 19.21 11.00 -3.37
CA ILE A 67 19.48 10.25 -2.13
C ILE A 67 20.97 10.17 -1.83
N LYS A 68 21.79 9.89 -2.85
CA LYS A 68 23.27 9.85 -2.73
C LYS A 68 23.90 11.18 -2.31
N LYS A 69 23.19 12.30 -2.48
CA LYS A 69 23.64 13.65 -2.11
C LYS A 69 23.25 14.06 -0.68
N GLY A 70 22.57 13.18 0.06
CA GLY A 70 22.23 13.42 1.45
C GLY A 70 23.49 13.68 2.29
N ASN A 71 23.47 14.74 3.11
CA ASN A 71 24.58 15.07 3.98
C ASN A 71 24.12 15.11 5.45
N PRO A 72 24.96 14.65 6.41
CA PRO A 72 24.65 14.77 7.82
C PRO A 72 24.39 16.23 8.21
N ARG A 73 23.31 16.49 8.95
CA ARG A 73 22.97 17.83 9.48
C ARG A 73 23.54 18.08 10.88
N TYR A 74 23.89 17.00 11.59
CA TYR A 74 24.45 17.01 12.92
C TYR A 74 25.31 15.77 13.15
N GLU A 75 26.10 15.76 14.20
CA GLU A 75 26.95 14.61 14.55
C GLU A 75 26.10 13.35 14.83
N GLY A 76 26.46 12.25 14.17
CA GLY A 76 25.73 10.97 14.27
C GLY A 76 24.48 10.88 13.38
N HIS A 77 24.14 11.91 12.61
CA HIS A 77 23.03 11.82 11.64
C HIS A 77 23.40 10.88 10.49
N TYR A 78 22.59 9.84 10.31
CA TYR A 78 22.79 8.82 9.25
C TYR A 78 22.34 9.36 7.90
N GLN A 79 23.27 9.90 7.15
CA GLN A 79 23.14 10.37 5.78
C GLN A 79 24.50 10.26 5.06
N PRO A 80 24.52 9.95 3.74
CA PRO A 80 23.39 9.48 2.95
C PRO A 80 22.85 8.14 3.44
N LYS A 81 21.60 7.83 3.11
CA LYS A 81 21.05 6.50 3.37
C LYS A 81 21.68 5.51 2.40
N GLU A 82 22.14 4.39 2.91
CA GLU A 82 22.83 3.36 2.12
C GLU A 82 22.05 2.04 2.19
N PRO A 83 21.43 1.61 1.05
CA PRO A 83 20.77 0.32 0.98
C PRO A 83 21.77 -0.84 1.18
N LEU A 84 21.39 -1.85 1.97
CA LEU A 84 22.23 -3.04 2.18
C LEU A 84 22.53 -3.77 0.88
N TRP A 85 21.62 -3.73 -0.08
CA TRP A 85 21.76 -4.35 -1.40
C TRP A 85 22.33 -3.42 -2.47
N GLY A 86 22.72 -2.20 -2.09
CA GLY A 86 23.15 -1.17 -3.01
C GLY A 86 21.99 -0.41 -3.66
N TYR A 87 22.35 0.54 -4.50
CA TYR A 87 21.41 1.41 -5.20
C TYR A 87 20.85 0.72 -6.46
N GLU A 88 19.98 -0.25 -6.25
CA GLU A 88 19.39 -1.08 -7.33
C GLU A 88 18.20 -0.38 -7.99
N MET A 89 17.95 -0.73 -9.26
CA MET A 89 16.85 -0.15 -10.03
C MET A 89 15.55 -0.94 -9.76
N ASP A 90 14.48 -0.22 -9.44
CA ASP A 90 13.18 -0.80 -9.06
C ASP A 90 12.36 -1.32 -10.26
N ASN A 91 12.80 -1.05 -11.48
CA ASN A 91 12.25 -1.63 -12.71
C ASN A 91 12.97 -2.92 -13.18
N ASP A 92 13.94 -3.42 -12.42
CA ASP A 92 14.55 -4.73 -12.67
C ASP A 92 13.74 -5.83 -11.97
N PRO A 93 13.16 -6.80 -12.70
CA PRO A 93 12.39 -7.87 -12.10
C PRO A 93 13.19 -8.71 -11.09
N LYS A 94 14.51 -8.86 -11.27
CA LYS A 94 15.35 -9.62 -10.32
C LYS A 94 15.55 -8.88 -8.99
N VAL A 95 15.56 -7.57 -9.02
CA VAL A 95 15.54 -6.73 -7.81
C VAL A 95 14.21 -6.88 -7.09
N VAL A 96 13.11 -6.82 -7.83
CA VAL A 96 11.77 -6.92 -7.23
C VAL A 96 11.48 -8.34 -6.73
N GLU A 97 11.99 -9.39 -7.38
CA GLU A 97 11.93 -10.78 -6.85
C GLU A 97 12.55 -10.87 -5.45
N LYS A 98 13.69 -10.24 -5.25
CA LYS A 98 14.36 -10.17 -3.94
C LYS A 98 13.54 -9.37 -2.92
N TRP A 99 12.91 -8.26 -3.35
CA TRP A 99 12.02 -7.49 -2.50
C TRP A 99 10.81 -8.30 -2.04
N ILE A 100 10.15 -9.00 -2.96
CA ILE A 100 8.99 -9.84 -2.67
C ILE A 100 9.37 -10.95 -1.69
N ALA A 101 10.51 -11.63 -1.91
CA ALA A 101 10.97 -12.66 -1.00
C ALA A 101 11.21 -12.12 0.41
N ALA A 102 11.91 -10.99 0.54
CA ALA A 102 12.14 -10.37 1.84
C ALA A 102 10.84 -9.89 2.51
N ALA A 103 9.90 -9.32 1.75
CA ALA A 103 8.62 -8.86 2.24
C ALA A 103 7.78 -10.03 2.80
N THR A 104 7.60 -11.08 1.99
CA THR A 104 6.80 -12.26 2.38
C THR A 104 7.40 -13.03 3.54
N ASP A 105 8.72 -13.16 3.61
CA ASP A 105 9.43 -13.81 4.71
C ASP A 105 9.25 -13.07 6.05
N HIS A 106 8.88 -11.79 5.99
CA HIS A 106 8.72 -10.92 7.16
C HIS A 106 7.27 -10.48 7.41
N GLY A 107 6.30 -11.03 6.66
CA GLY A 107 4.88 -10.80 6.92
C GLY A 107 4.27 -9.59 6.23
N VAL A 108 4.99 -8.90 5.33
CA VAL A 108 4.43 -7.93 4.38
C VAL A 108 3.90 -8.72 3.18
N ASN A 109 2.64 -8.55 2.84
CA ASN A 109 1.97 -9.36 1.82
C ASN A 109 1.16 -8.58 0.78
N VAL A 110 1.19 -7.26 0.83
CA VAL A 110 0.58 -6.37 -0.17
C VAL A 110 1.53 -5.22 -0.47
N PHE A 111 1.71 -4.87 -1.74
CA PHE A 111 2.36 -3.64 -2.16
C PHE A 111 1.34 -2.63 -2.68
N ILE A 112 1.46 -1.38 -2.27
CA ILE A 112 0.64 -0.26 -2.74
C ILE A 112 1.54 0.58 -3.63
N TYR A 113 1.31 0.53 -4.94
CA TYR A 113 2.12 1.31 -5.87
C TYR A 113 1.59 2.73 -5.98
N ASP A 114 2.44 3.72 -5.69
CA ASP A 114 2.19 5.11 -6.07
C ASP A 114 2.17 5.15 -7.60
N TRP A 115 0.99 5.37 -8.15
CA TRP A 115 0.76 5.31 -9.58
C TRP A 115 0.41 6.71 -10.10
N TYR A 116 1.20 7.20 -11.03
CA TYR A 116 1.11 8.56 -11.55
C TYR A 116 0.52 8.56 -12.95
N TRP A 117 -0.42 9.45 -13.16
CA TRP A 117 -0.96 9.75 -14.49
C TRP A 117 -1.31 11.23 -14.57
N TYR A 118 -0.79 11.89 -15.58
CA TYR A 118 -1.04 13.28 -15.92
C TYR A 118 -1.69 13.37 -17.30
N ASN A 119 -2.04 14.60 -17.78
CA ASN A 119 -2.58 14.76 -19.13
C ASN A 119 -1.56 14.37 -20.22
N GLU A 120 -0.28 14.40 -19.91
CA GLU A 120 0.83 13.96 -20.78
C GLU A 120 0.99 12.43 -20.78
N GLY A 121 0.34 11.72 -19.91
CA GLY A 121 0.39 10.27 -19.79
C GLY A 121 0.96 9.75 -18.47
N PRO A 122 1.39 8.47 -18.44
CA PRO A 122 1.92 7.84 -17.23
C PRO A 122 3.32 8.33 -16.90
N PHE A 123 3.64 8.36 -15.60
CA PHE A 123 4.95 8.66 -15.08
C PHE A 123 5.40 7.57 -14.09
N LEU A 124 6.67 7.16 -14.12
CA LEU A 124 7.30 6.15 -13.26
C LEU A 124 6.65 4.75 -13.30
N GLU A 125 5.88 4.44 -14.34
CA GLU A 125 5.10 3.20 -14.40
C GLU A 125 5.97 1.93 -14.62
N SER A 126 7.24 2.08 -15.03
CA SER A 126 8.08 0.93 -15.36
C SER A 126 8.49 0.12 -14.11
N ALA A 127 8.57 0.71 -12.92
CA ALA A 127 8.77 -0.05 -11.68
C ALA A 127 7.69 -1.11 -11.45
N LEU A 128 6.43 -0.77 -11.75
CA LEU A 128 5.32 -1.72 -11.70
C LEU A 128 5.33 -2.66 -12.92
N ASN A 129 5.39 -2.11 -14.15
CA ASN A 129 5.17 -2.86 -15.38
C ASN A 129 6.35 -3.76 -15.76
N ASP A 130 7.58 -3.30 -15.55
CA ASP A 130 8.80 -4.00 -15.92
C ASP A 130 9.45 -4.68 -14.71
N GLY A 131 9.39 -4.08 -13.53
CA GLY A 131 9.87 -4.64 -12.28
C GLY A 131 8.89 -5.69 -11.72
N PHE A 132 7.81 -5.24 -11.08
CA PHE A 132 6.92 -6.11 -10.31
C PHE A 132 6.16 -7.13 -11.16
N LEU A 133 5.48 -6.69 -12.22
CA LEU A 133 4.64 -7.58 -13.02
C LEU A 133 5.43 -8.63 -13.83
N LYS A 134 6.76 -8.45 -13.97
CA LYS A 134 7.66 -9.42 -14.62
C LYS A 134 8.48 -10.24 -13.64
N ALA A 135 8.44 -9.96 -12.35
CA ALA A 135 9.09 -10.76 -11.32
C ALA A 135 8.47 -12.17 -11.27
N GLU A 136 9.29 -13.22 -11.24
CA GLU A 136 8.83 -14.62 -11.31
C GLU A 136 7.96 -15.03 -10.11
N ASN A 137 8.16 -14.37 -8.96
CA ASN A 137 7.42 -14.63 -7.72
C ASN A 137 6.30 -13.61 -7.44
N ASN A 138 5.92 -12.77 -8.39
CA ASN A 138 4.97 -11.68 -8.15
C ASN A 138 3.60 -12.16 -7.64
N GLU A 139 3.13 -13.35 -8.06
CA GLU A 139 1.85 -13.89 -7.64
C GLU A 139 1.76 -14.22 -6.14
N THR A 140 2.91 -14.27 -5.44
CA THR A 140 2.95 -14.46 -3.98
C THR A 140 2.70 -13.17 -3.20
N MET A 141 2.67 -12.02 -3.88
CA MET A 141 2.51 -10.70 -3.31
C MET A 141 1.24 -10.04 -3.88
N GLY A 142 0.30 -9.67 -3.01
CA GLY A 142 -0.83 -8.84 -3.40
C GLY A 142 -0.37 -7.44 -3.79
N PHE A 143 -1.11 -6.77 -4.67
CA PHE A 143 -0.84 -5.36 -4.96
C PHE A 143 -2.08 -4.58 -5.35
N TYR A 144 -2.05 -3.28 -5.14
CA TYR A 144 -3.01 -2.35 -5.71
C TYR A 144 -2.38 -0.99 -5.99
N LEU A 145 -3.10 -0.18 -6.76
CA LEU A 145 -2.65 1.14 -7.17
C LEU A 145 -3.22 2.21 -6.24
N MET A 146 -2.40 3.17 -5.87
CA MET A 146 -2.82 4.46 -5.37
C MET A 146 -2.53 5.50 -6.45
N TRP A 147 -3.57 6.10 -7.04
CA TRP A 147 -3.37 7.25 -7.92
C TRP A 147 -2.86 8.42 -7.11
N ALA A 148 -1.57 8.69 -7.26
CA ALA A 148 -0.87 9.80 -6.63
C ALA A 148 -1.15 11.08 -7.41
N ASN A 149 -2.42 11.51 -7.39
CA ASN A 149 -2.96 12.61 -8.16
C ASN A 149 -2.66 13.96 -7.50
N HIS A 150 -1.39 14.29 -7.35
CA HIS A 150 -0.92 15.59 -6.90
C HIS A 150 -0.08 16.26 -7.98
N ASP A 151 -0.07 17.58 -7.99
CA ASP A 151 0.78 18.35 -8.89
C ASP A 151 2.23 17.95 -8.70
N MET A 152 3.00 17.97 -9.77
CA MET A 152 4.42 17.65 -9.73
C MET A 152 5.26 18.92 -9.53
N PRO A 153 5.62 19.27 -8.29
CA PRO A 153 6.46 20.43 -8.02
C PRO A 153 7.93 20.04 -8.12
N LEU A 154 8.64 20.60 -9.08
CA LEU A 154 10.06 20.30 -9.31
C LEU A 154 10.97 20.63 -8.14
N ASP A 155 10.69 21.70 -7.42
CA ASP A 155 11.47 22.16 -6.29
C ASP A 155 11.39 21.24 -5.06
N LEU A 156 10.31 20.46 -4.93
CA LEU A 156 10.19 19.46 -3.86
C LEU A 156 10.89 18.13 -4.19
N ILE A 157 10.98 17.80 -5.48
CA ILE A 157 11.51 16.48 -5.89
C ILE A 157 13.02 16.53 -6.13
N ASN A 158 13.53 17.60 -6.74
CA ASN A 158 14.96 17.76 -6.95
C ASN A 158 15.43 19.22 -6.76
N VAL A 159 15.58 19.63 -5.50
CA VAL A 159 16.09 20.97 -5.14
C VAL A 159 17.52 21.22 -5.61
N HIS A 160 18.28 20.18 -5.93
CA HIS A 160 19.64 20.34 -6.48
C HIS A 160 19.61 20.84 -7.92
N ARG A 161 18.54 20.56 -8.65
CA ARG A 161 18.34 21.00 -10.04
C ARG A 161 17.51 22.28 -10.13
N TYR A 162 16.53 22.43 -9.26
CA TYR A 162 15.55 23.52 -9.29
C TYR A 162 15.60 24.31 -7.98
N GLN A 163 15.97 25.57 -8.03
CA GLN A 163 16.10 26.46 -6.86
C GLN A 163 15.04 27.58 -6.87
N ASP A 164 14.26 27.71 -7.94
CA ASP A 164 13.39 28.87 -8.19
C ASP A 164 11.98 28.76 -7.60
N GLY A 165 11.72 27.76 -6.78
CA GLY A 165 10.48 27.46 -6.04
C GLY A 165 9.17 27.83 -6.78
N ASN A 166 8.29 26.86 -7.06
CA ASN A 166 6.95 26.97 -7.66
C ASN A 166 6.81 26.58 -9.15
N SER A 167 7.78 25.94 -9.78
CA SER A 167 7.52 25.37 -11.11
C SER A 167 6.77 24.06 -10.98
N ILE A 168 5.49 24.05 -11.30
CA ILE A 168 4.72 22.82 -11.53
C ILE A 168 5.01 22.37 -12.95
N VAL A 169 5.46 21.12 -13.11
CA VAL A 169 5.75 20.51 -14.43
C VAL A 169 4.48 19.93 -15.01
N TRP A 170 3.73 19.19 -14.16
CA TRP A 170 2.48 18.55 -14.54
C TRP A 170 1.40 18.87 -13.52
N ASP A 171 0.25 19.24 -14.04
CA ASP A 171 -0.97 19.45 -13.28
C ASP A 171 -1.65 18.08 -13.05
N ALA A 172 -2.04 17.81 -11.83
CA ALA A 172 -2.65 16.54 -11.47
C ALA A 172 -4.10 16.39 -11.90
N ALA A 173 -4.79 17.51 -12.16
CA ALA A 173 -6.16 17.46 -12.64
C ALA A 173 -6.18 16.98 -14.11
N VAL A 174 -6.79 15.83 -14.35
CA VAL A 174 -6.90 15.26 -15.69
C VAL A 174 -8.24 15.63 -16.33
N ASP A 175 -8.24 15.74 -17.66
CA ASP A 175 -9.47 15.90 -18.42
C ASP A 175 -10.24 14.57 -18.55
N TRP A 176 -11.46 14.63 -19.11
CA TRP A 176 -12.31 13.45 -19.27
C TRP A 176 -11.70 12.39 -20.19
N GLU A 177 -10.98 12.76 -21.24
CA GLU A 177 -10.35 11.83 -22.17
C GLU A 177 -9.24 11.04 -21.45
N ASN A 178 -8.39 11.72 -20.72
CA ASN A 178 -7.38 11.08 -19.87
C ASN A 178 -8.02 10.22 -18.78
N TYR A 179 -9.07 10.70 -18.11
CA TYR A 179 -9.76 9.91 -17.09
C TYR A 179 -10.32 8.60 -17.65
N THR A 180 -10.97 8.62 -18.83
CA THR A 180 -11.45 7.39 -19.46
C THR A 180 -10.32 6.45 -19.85
N THR A 181 -9.18 7.00 -20.28
CA THR A 181 -7.97 6.22 -20.57
C THR A 181 -7.40 5.57 -19.30
N ILE A 182 -7.37 6.28 -18.17
CA ILE A 182 -7.02 5.73 -16.85
C ILE A 182 -7.91 4.54 -16.52
N VAL A 183 -9.23 4.71 -16.60
CA VAL A 183 -10.22 3.68 -16.29
C VAL A 183 -10.00 2.42 -17.12
N GLU A 184 -9.90 2.59 -18.44
CA GLU A 184 -9.68 1.45 -19.36
C GLU A 184 -8.34 0.74 -19.07
N ARG A 185 -7.27 1.52 -18.88
CA ARG A 185 -5.93 0.99 -18.61
C ARG A 185 -5.90 0.20 -17.31
N VAL A 186 -6.42 0.77 -16.22
CA VAL A 186 -6.40 0.15 -14.89
C VAL A 186 -7.21 -1.15 -14.90
N ILE A 187 -8.41 -1.16 -15.48
CA ILE A 187 -9.23 -2.36 -15.57
C ILE A 187 -8.54 -3.44 -16.40
N ARG A 188 -8.03 -3.09 -17.58
CA ARG A 188 -7.49 -4.07 -18.52
C ARG A 188 -6.11 -4.58 -18.10
N GLN A 189 -5.24 -3.72 -17.61
CA GLN A 189 -3.84 -4.05 -17.37
C GLN A 189 -3.59 -4.57 -15.95
N TYR A 190 -4.30 -4.04 -14.96
CA TYR A 190 -4.01 -4.33 -13.55
C TYR A 190 -5.11 -5.13 -12.86
N PHE A 191 -6.39 -4.74 -12.92
CA PHE A 191 -7.45 -5.45 -12.21
C PHE A 191 -7.59 -6.92 -12.61
N GLN A 192 -7.21 -7.28 -13.86
CA GLN A 192 -7.21 -8.65 -14.36
C GLN A 192 -6.13 -9.55 -13.75
N LYS A 193 -5.15 -8.98 -13.05
CA LYS A 193 -4.09 -9.77 -12.42
C LYS A 193 -4.66 -10.57 -11.25
N PRO A 194 -4.32 -11.86 -11.10
CA PRO A 194 -4.90 -12.72 -10.06
C PRO A 194 -4.60 -12.22 -8.65
N ASN A 195 -3.42 -11.60 -8.46
CA ASN A 195 -2.93 -11.04 -7.21
C ASN A 195 -3.29 -9.56 -7.00
N TYR A 196 -4.13 -8.96 -7.87
CA TYR A 196 -4.62 -7.61 -7.59
C TYR A 196 -5.52 -7.62 -6.34
N PHE A 197 -5.20 -6.77 -5.36
CA PHE A 197 -5.86 -6.78 -4.06
C PHE A 197 -7.33 -6.33 -4.16
N LYS A 198 -8.21 -7.06 -3.47
CA LYS A 198 -9.65 -6.82 -3.49
C LYS A 198 -10.23 -6.85 -2.08
N ILE A 199 -11.22 -6.01 -1.85
CA ILE A 199 -12.07 -6.05 -0.67
C ILE A 199 -13.48 -6.36 -1.15
N ASP A 200 -14.12 -7.41 -0.60
CA ASP A 200 -15.46 -7.87 -0.99
C ASP A 200 -15.64 -8.09 -2.50
N GLY A 201 -14.60 -8.62 -3.15
CA GLY A 201 -14.58 -8.87 -4.60
C GLY A 201 -14.44 -7.63 -5.47
N GLN A 202 -14.26 -6.46 -4.88
CA GLN A 202 -14.02 -5.20 -5.58
C GLN A 202 -12.50 -4.89 -5.58
N PRO A 203 -11.87 -4.70 -6.75
CA PRO A 203 -10.50 -4.21 -6.82
C PRO A 203 -10.35 -2.89 -6.05
N VAL A 204 -9.30 -2.79 -5.23
CA VAL A 204 -9.01 -1.55 -4.49
C VAL A 204 -8.29 -0.57 -5.39
N PHE A 205 -8.75 0.67 -5.43
CA PHE A 205 -8.09 1.77 -6.13
C PHE A 205 -7.94 2.96 -5.19
N GLY A 206 -6.70 3.29 -4.84
CA GLY A 206 -6.38 4.40 -3.97
C GLY A 206 -6.45 5.74 -4.69
N VAL A 207 -6.83 6.80 -3.96
CA VAL A 207 -6.78 8.19 -4.41
C VAL A 207 -6.10 9.02 -3.32
N PHE A 208 -5.08 9.80 -3.70
CA PHE A 208 -4.27 10.58 -2.76
C PHE A 208 -4.87 11.95 -2.45
N ASP A 209 -5.35 12.70 -3.46
CA ASP A 209 -5.83 14.07 -3.30
C ASP A 209 -7.26 14.23 -3.81
N LEU A 210 -8.19 14.57 -2.89
CA LEU A 210 -9.59 14.79 -3.23
C LEU A 210 -9.82 16.13 -3.95
N ASN A 211 -8.99 17.15 -3.72
CA ASN A 211 -9.16 18.44 -4.38
C ASN A 211 -8.79 18.32 -5.87
N ASN A 212 -7.67 17.68 -6.18
CA ASN A 212 -7.28 17.43 -7.57
C ASN A 212 -8.23 16.45 -8.27
N LEU A 213 -8.76 15.46 -7.53
CA LEU A 213 -9.85 14.63 -8.06
C LEU A 213 -11.08 15.48 -8.41
N LEU A 214 -11.52 16.39 -7.53
CA LEU A 214 -12.64 17.29 -7.81
C LEU A 214 -12.33 18.21 -9.00
N GLN A 215 -11.11 18.75 -9.08
CA GLN A 215 -10.72 19.63 -10.19
C GLN A 215 -10.78 18.93 -11.55
N SER A 216 -10.47 17.63 -11.61
CA SER A 216 -10.63 16.82 -12.83
C SER A 216 -12.08 16.79 -13.35
N PHE A 217 -13.06 17.14 -12.51
CA PHE A 217 -14.48 17.19 -12.83
C PHE A 217 -15.08 18.61 -12.58
N GLY A 218 -14.28 19.66 -12.81
CA GLY A 218 -14.70 21.04 -12.70
C GLY A 218 -15.04 21.51 -11.29
N GLY A 219 -14.50 20.89 -10.26
CA GLY A 219 -14.72 21.21 -8.85
C GLY A 219 -16.09 20.76 -8.31
N SER A 220 -16.84 19.98 -9.06
CA SER A 220 -18.20 19.55 -8.69
C SER A 220 -18.20 18.17 -8.05
N VAL A 221 -18.70 18.05 -6.82
CA VAL A 221 -18.88 16.76 -6.13
C VAL A 221 -19.80 15.83 -6.92
N GLU A 222 -20.88 16.37 -7.52
CA GLU A 222 -21.82 15.58 -8.32
C GLU A 222 -21.15 15.01 -9.58
N GLU A 223 -20.41 15.81 -10.34
CA GLU A 223 -19.72 15.35 -11.55
C GLU A 223 -18.57 14.39 -11.20
N THR A 224 -17.85 14.63 -10.11
CA THR A 224 -16.83 13.70 -9.60
C THR A 224 -17.45 12.36 -9.23
N ARG A 225 -18.60 12.36 -8.55
CA ARG A 225 -19.33 11.12 -8.23
C ARG A 225 -19.72 10.37 -9.49
N LYS A 226 -20.22 11.05 -10.54
CA LYS A 226 -20.54 10.45 -11.84
C LYS A 226 -19.29 9.84 -12.49
N GLY A 227 -18.14 10.50 -12.40
CA GLY A 227 -16.87 9.95 -12.86
C GLY A 227 -16.48 8.66 -12.13
N LEU A 228 -16.57 8.63 -10.80
CA LEU A 228 -16.30 7.42 -10.02
C LEU A 228 -17.32 6.32 -10.28
N ASP A 229 -18.59 6.65 -10.49
CA ASP A 229 -19.64 5.68 -10.85
C ASP A 229 -19.40 5.12 -12.27
N TYR A 230 -18.91 5.93 -13.21
CA TYR A 230 -18.45 5.44 -14.52
C TYR A 230 -17.36 4.37 -14.35
N PHE A 231 -16.35 4.59 -13.52
CA PHE A 231 -15.31 3.59 -13.27
C PHE A 231 -15.89 2.31 -12.68
N ARG A 232 -16.81 2.42 -11.71
CA ARG A 232 -17.50 1.24 -11.13
C ARG A 232 -18.25 0.45 -12.18
N GLU A 233 -18.97 1.12 -13.09
CA GLU A 233 -19.74 0.46 -14.14
C GLU A 233 -18.84 -0.20 -15.20
N GLU A 234 -17.73 0.44 -15.60
CA GLU A 234 -16.76 -0.20 -16.51
C GLU A 234 -16.11 -1.43 -15.86
N ALA A 235 -15.78 -1.38 -14.57
CA ALA A 235 -15.28 -2.54 -13.84
C ALA A 235 -16.33 -3.66 -13.76
N LYS A 236 -17.61 -3.35 -13.56
CA LYS A 236 -18.69 -4.35 -13.59
C LYS A 236 -18.83 -4.98 -14.98
N LYS A 237 -18.72 -4.22 -16.05
CA LYS A 237 -18.70 -4.76 -17.43
C LYS A 237 -17.54 -5.73 -17.65
N ALA A 238 -16.42 -5.51 -16.97
CA ALA A 238 -15.25 -6.38 -17.00
C ALA A 238 -15.36 -7.60 -16.06
N GLY A 239 -16.46 -7.75 -15.33
CA GLY A 239 -16.75 -8.91 -14.47
C GLY A 239 -16.42 -8.75 -12.98
N PHE A 240 -16.08 -7.54 -12.53
CA PHE A 240 -15.84 -7.24 -11.12
C PHE A 240 -17.14 -6.83 -10.40
N ALA A 241 -17.14 -6.88 -9.06
CA ALA A 241 -18.29 -6.41 -8.27
C ALA A 241 -18.44 -4.88 -8.26
N GLY A 242 -17.45 -4.14 -8.76
CA GLY A 242 -17.33 -2.70 -8.78
C GLY A 242 -15.90 -2.29 -8.55
N VAL A 243 -15.67 -1.12 -7.96
CA VAL A 243 -14.35 -0.63 -7.51
C VAL A 243 -14.45 -0.18 -6.06
N HIS A 244 -13.57 -0.67 -5.20
CA HIS A 244 -13.41 -0.19 -3.84
C HIS A 244 -12.45 1.01 -3.85
N PHE A 245 -13.00 2.21 -3.87
CA PHE A 245 -12.17 3.42 -3.75
C PHE A 245 -11.70 3.59 -2.31
N GLN A 246 -10.41 3.78 -2.14
CA GLN A 246 -9.78 4.06 -0.86
C GLN A 246 -9.15 5.46 -0.88
N TYR A 247 -9.39 6.27 0.15
CA TYR A 247 -8.75 7.57 0.28
C TYR A 247 -7.48 7.45 1.12
N LEU A 248 -6.36 7.99 0.60
CA LEU A 248 -5.05 7.95 1.25
C LEU A 248 -4.45 9.37 1.35
N PRO A 249 -4.99 10.25 2.21
CA PRO A 249 -4.42 11.59 2.38
C PRO A 249 -3.01 11.56 2.95
N GLY A 250 -2.23 12.58 2.63
CA GLY A 250 -1.01 12.90 3.37
C GLY A 250 -1.32 13.22 4.83
N GLY A 251 -0.35 12.93 5.72
CA GLY A 251 -0.54 13.05 7.15
C GLY A 251 -0.79 14.48 7.64
N GLY A 252 -1.68 14.65 8.59
CA GLY A 252 -1.86 15.85 9.36
C GLY A 252 -3.15 16.61 9.13
N SER A 253 -4.26 16.03 9.55
CA SER A 253 -5.55 16.73 9.54
C SER A 253 -5.91 17.25 10.93
N SER A 254 -6.43 18.48 11.01
CA SER A 254 -7.21 18.90 12.18
C SER A 254 -8.56 18.17 12.16
N LEU A 255 -9.24 18.10 13.30
CA LEU A 255 -10.59 17.50 13.36
C LEU A 255 -11.55 18.15 12.35
N GLU A 256 -11.45 19.45 12.12
CA GLU A 256 -12.29 20.16 11.15
C GLU A 256 -11.93 19.79 9.69
N ALA A 257 -10.66 19.51 9.40
CA ALA A 257 -10.25 18.98 8.09
C ALA A 257 -10.76 17.55 7.92
N ALA A 258 -10.57 16.67 8.92
CA ALA A 258 -11.10 15.31 8.89
C ALA A 258 -12.63 15.27 8.66
N LYS A 259 -13.39 16.15 9.31
CA LYS A 259 -14.85 16.26 9.07
C LYS A 259 -15.19 16.62 7.63
N ARG A 260 -14.48 17.60 7.03
CA ARG A 260 -14.73 18.01 5.64
C ARG A 260 -14.40 16.89 4.67
N GLU A 261 -13.26 16.26 4.86
CA GLU A 261 -12.81 15.16 4.01
C GLU A 261 -13.69 13.92 4.17
N ALA A 262 -14.10 13.58 5.39
CA ALA A 262 -15.06 12.48 5.64
C ALA A 262 -16.39 12.71 4.91
N ALA A 263 -16.92 13.94 4.94
CA ALA A 263 -18.15 14.27 4.22
C ALA A 263 -17.98 14.13 2.69
N LEU A 264 -16.82 14.50 2.13
CA LEU A 264 -16.50 14.31 0.71
C LEU A 264 -16.34 12.83 0.37
N VAL A 265 -15.60 12.08 1.16
CA VAL A 265 -15.40 10.63 1.03
C VAL A 265 -16.74 9.90 0.99
N GLU A 266 -17.68 10.25 1.89
CA GLU A 266 -19.02 9.69 1.93
C GLU A 266 -19.84 10.08 0.70
N ALA A 267 -19.86 11.36 0.34
CA ALA A 267 -20.60 11.87 -0.84
C ALA A 267 -20.11 11.23 -2.14
N LEU A 268 -18.80 10.99 -2.27
CA LEU A 268 -18.18 10.36 -3.41
C LEU A 268 -18.28 8.82 -3.38
N GLY A 269 -18.71 8.23 -2.24
CA GLY A 269 -18.92 6.80 -2.07
C GLY A 269 -17.63 5.99 -2.02
N PHE A 270 -16.63 6.50 -1.33
CA PHE A 270 -15.43 5.72 -1.01
C PHE A 270 -15.78 4.56 -0.07
N GLY A 271 -15.01 3.48 -0.14
CA GLY A 271 -15.22 2.28 0.66
C GLY A 271 -14.36 2.24 1.94
N SER A 272 -13.26 2.97 1.98
CA SER A 272 -12.38 3.05 3.16
C SER A 272 -11.47 4.26 3.11
N VAL A 273 -10.84 4.55 4.25
CA VAL A 273 -9.78 5.55 4.41
C VAL A 273 -8.56 4.89 5.05
N THR A 274 -7.39 5.26 4.63
CA THR A 274 -6.13 5.07 5.35
C THR A 274 -5.36 6.39 5.28
N MET A 275 -4.06 6.40 5.57
CA MET A 275 -3.21 7.57 5.38
C MET A 275 -1.98 7.17 4.58
N TYR A 276 -1.43 8.10 3.79
CA TYR A 276 -0.16 7.89 3.11
C TYR A 276 0.98 7.78 4.13
N ASN A 277 1.04 8.70 5.07
CA ASN A 277 1.99 8.70 6.17
C ASN A 277 1.32 9.06 7.50
N MET A 278 2.02 8.84 8.61
CA MET A 278 1.54 9.28 9.91
C MET A 278 1.46 10.80 9.96
N GLY A 279 0.38 11.34 10.52
CA GLY A 279 0.21 12.76 10.76
C GLY A 279 0.71 13.20 12.13
N GLY A 280 0.70 14.53 12.36
CA GLY A 280 1.01 15.10 13.69
C GLY A 280 2.51 15.25 13.93
N LEU A 281 3.21 15.93 13.01
CA LEU A 281 4.66 16.13 13.01
C LEU A 281 5.26 16.37 14.40
N SER A 282 6.35 15.69 14.67
CA SER A 282 7.21 15.86 15.85
C SER A 282 8.63 15.44 15.48
N GLU A 283 9.64 16.02 16.11
CA GLU A 283 11.03 15.57 15.94
C GLU A 283 11.26 14.20 16.61
N ASP A 284 10.56 13.91 17.70
CA ASP A 284 10.62 12.61 18.37
C ASP A 284 9.66 11.63 17.72
N TYR A 285 10.16 10.48 17.28
CA TYR A 285 9.39 9.47 16.55
C TYR A 285 8.24 8.88 17.36
N ILE A 286 8.42 8.67 18.68
CA ILE A 286 7.35 8.15 19.52
C ILE A 286 6.26 9.20 19.73
N ALA A 287 6.63 10.46 19.90
CA ALA A 287 5.67 11.56 19.99
C ALA A 287 4.89 11.71 18.67
N TYR A 288 5.55 11.57 17.52
CA TYR A 288 4.93 11.53 16.20
C TYR A 288 3.89 10.42 16.10
N GLY A 289 4.25 9.19 16.46
CA GLY A 289 3.33 8.06 16.48
C GLY A 289 2.13 8.26 17.41
N ASN A 290 2.34 8.83 18.59
CA ASN A 290 1.25 9.13 19.52
C ASN A 290 0.32 10.25 18.99
N ASN A 291 0.86 11.24 18.28
CA ASN A 291 0.04 12.25 17.62
C ASN A 291 -0.77 11.66 16.46
N SER A 292 -0.18 10.75 15.69
CA SER A 292 -0.89 10.02 14.62
C SER A 292 -2.05 9.19 15.17
N ILE A 293 -1.90 8.57 16.34
CA ILE A 293 -3.00 7.86 17.00
C ILE A 293 -4.17 8.81 17.31
N LYS A 294 -3.90 10.03 17.81
CA LYS A 294 -4.94 11.03 18.05
C LYS A 294 -5.65 11.47 16.76
N ILE A 295 -4.90 11.61 15.66
CA ILE A 295 -5.49 11.92 14.35
C ILE A 295 -6.39 10.79 13.89
N ARG A 296 -5.97 9.54 14.03
CA ARG A 296 -6.80 8.37 13.74
C ARG A 296 -8.09 8.37 14.58
N GLU A 297 -8.01 8.67 15.89
CA GLU A 297 -9.18 8.78 16.76
C GLU A 297 -10.16 9.86 16.25
N GLN A 298 -9.64 10.97 15.70
CA GLN A 298 -10.47 12.00 15.07
C GLN A 298 -11.19 11.51 13.80
N TRP A 299 -10.51 10.68 13.00
CA TRP A 299 -11.12 10.02 11.85
C TRP A 299 -12.21 9.03 12.29
N ASP A 300 -11.95 8.22 13.31
CA ASP A 300 -12.93 7.26 13.87
C ASP A 300 -14.22 7.95 14.38
N GLU A 301 -14.12 9.19 14.85
CA GLU A 301 -15.29 9.96 15.30
C GLU A 301 -16.23 10.41 14.17
N VAL A 302 -15.72 10.52 12.96
CA VAL A 302 -16.44 11.15 11.84
C VAL A 302 -16.72 10.21 10.66
N LEU A 303 -16.03 9.07 10.57
CA LEU A 303 -16.19 8.12 9.48
C LEU A 303 -17.26 7.07 9.78
N ASN A 304 -18.11 6.78 8.77
CA ASN A 304 -19.03 5.65 8.78
C ASN A 304 -18.53 4.44 7.98
N ILE A 305 -17.28 4.51 7.49
CA ILE A 305 -16.61 3.47 6.71
C ILE A 305 -15.30 3.07 7.38
N PRO A 306 -14.72 1.90 7.05
CA PRO A 306 -13.46 1.46 7.63
C PRO A 306 -12.32 2.47 7.52
N PHE A 307 -11.58 2.63 8.61
CA PHE A 307 -10.27 3.28 8.63
C PHE A 307 -9.20 2.23 8.85
N PHE A 308 -8.15 2.23 8.03
CA PHE A 308 -7.00 1.34 8.17
C PHE A 308 -5.78 2.13 8.68
N PRO A 309 -5.13 1.70 9.77
CA PRO A 309 -4.04 2.45 10.36
C PRO A 309 -2.81 2.44 9.44
N CYS A 310 -2.14 3.58 9.34
CA CYS A 310 -0.85 3.74 8.68
C CYS A 310 0.26 3.97 9.71
N ILE A 311 1.42 3.35 9.50
CA ILE A 311 2.62 3.52 10.32
C ILE A 311 3.79 3.88 9.41
N SER A 312 4.38 5.08 9.60
CA SER A 312 5.63 5.44 8.93
C SER A 312 6.83 4.83 9.65
N VAL A 313 7.81 4.34 8.88
CA VAL A 313 9.06 3.79 9.45
C VAL A 313 9.90 4.91 10.05
N GLY A 314 9.86 6.10 9.46
CA GLY A 314 10.58 7.27 9.92
C GLY A 314 10.21 8.52 9.14
N TRP A 315 10.98 9.58 9.32
CA TRP A 315 10.95 10.77 8.48
C TRP A 315 12.29 11.49 8.52
N ASP A 316 12.92 11.64 7.37
CA ASP A 316 14.17 12.36 7.18
C ASP A 316 14.30 12.79 5.72
N ASN A 317 13.77 13.95 5.39
CA ASN A 317 13.81 14.47 4.02
C ASN A 317 15.08 15.29 3.71
N THR A 318 16.18 15.02 4.41
CA THR A 318 17.46 15.69 4.22
C THR A 318 17.96 15.67 2.77
N PRO A 319 17.83 14.58 1.99
CA PRO A 319 18.27 14.60 0.60
C PRO A 319 17.53 15.62 -0.27
N ARG A 320 16.21 15.79 -0.06
CA ARG A 320 15.42 16.83 -0.76
C ARG A 320 15.75 18.24 -0.28
N PHE A 321 16.03 18.42 1.02
CA PHE A 321 16.25 19.72 1.63
C PHE A 321 17.61 19.76 2.35
N PRO A 322 18.73 19.83 1.62
CA PRO A 322 20.07 19.76 2.20
C PRO A 322 20.44 20.99 3.05
N GLN A 323 19.59 22.02 3.07
CA GLN A 323 19.85 23.25 3.80
C GLN A 323 19.71 23.03 5.30
N LEU A 324 20.72 23.46 6.05
CA LEU A 324 20.72 23.45 7.51
C LEU A 324 19.61 24.38 8.03
N GLY A 325 18.76 23.90 8.93
CA GLY A 325 17.71 24.69 9.57
C GLY A 325 16.31 24.07 9.53
N MET A 326 16.06 23.08 8.70
CA MET A 326 14.79 22.35 8.69
C MET A 326 14.81 21.19 9.70
N LYS A 327 15.00 21.50 10.97
CA LYS A 327 15.16 20.51 12.05
C LYS A 327 13.92 19.64 12.25
N ASN A 328 12.75 20.22 12.05
CA ASN A 328 11.46 19.56 12.21
C ASN A 328 11.16 18.51 11.13
N THR A 329 12.07 18.29 10.20
CA THR A 329 11.92 17.33 9.11
C THR A 329 12.78 16.07 9.27
N VAL A 330 13.38 15.87 10.43
CA VAL A 330 14.18 14.69 10.78
C VAL A 330 13.70 14.14 12.11
N HIS A 331 13.25 12.88 12.10
CA HIS A 331 12.90 12.19 13.33
C HIS A 331 14.17 11.63 14.01
N TYR A 332 14.25 11.79 15.31
CA TYR A 332 15.16 11.03 16.15
C TYR A 332 14.38 9.94 16.93
N ASN A 333 15.10 8.99 17.51
CA ASN A 333 14.54 7.81 18.18
C ASN A 333 13.72 6.87 17.29
N ASN A 334 13.84 6.96 15.96
CA ASN A 334 13.32 5.96 15.06
C ASN A 334 14.29 4.78 14.98
N SER A 335 13.88 3.67 15.54
CA SER A 335 14.61 2.40 15.53
C SER A 335 13.65 1.24 15.25
N PRO A 336 14.14 0.05 14.92
CA PRO A 336 13.28 -1.14 14.80
C PRO A 336 12.39 -1.37 16.02
N GLU A 337 12.89 -1.12 17.23
CA GLU A 337 12.14 -1.29 18.47
C GLU A 337 10.99 -0.27 18.59
N SER A 338 11.28 1.00 18.34
CA SER A 338 10.25 2.05 18.41
C SER A 338 9.21 1.90 17.31
N PHE A 339 9.61 1.44 16.13
CA PHE A 339 8.69 1.08 15.04
C PHE A 339 7.81 -0.11 15.41
N ALA A 340 8.38 -1.20 15.97
CA ALA A 340 7.62 -2.34 16.47
C ALA A 340 6.57 -1.94 17.50
N ALA A 341 6.92 -0.99 18.39
CA ALA A 341 6.00 -0.47 19.40
C ALA A 341 4.78 0.22 18.78
N LEU A 342 4.98 1.02 17.72
CA LEU A 342 3.87 1.68 17.01
C LEU A 342 3.08 0.69 16.14
N LEU A 343 3.74 -0.23 15.45
CA LEU A 343 3.10 -1.26 14.65
C LEU A 343 2.21 -2.18 15.51
N SER A 344 2.64 -2.51 16.73
CA SER A 344 1.83 -3.32 17.66
C SER A 344 0.53 -2.60 18.06
N LYS A 345 0.54 -1.26 18.21
CA LYS A 345 -0.67 -0.47 18.47
C LYS A 345 -1.61 -0.47 17.25
N ALA A 346 -1.05 -0.47 16.03
CA ALA A 346 -1.85 -0.60 14.82
C ALA A 346 -2.47 -2.00 14.71
N LYS A 347 -1.69 -3.05 15.01
CA LYS A 347 -2.22 -4.41 15.07
C LYS A 347 -3.35 -4.54 16.09
N GLN A 348 -3.17 -4.03 17.30
CA GLN A 348 -4.23 -4.01 18.32
C GLN A 348 -5.48 -3.26 17.85
N TYR A 349 -5.30 -2.18 17.10
CA TYR A 349 -6.42 -1.41 16.54
C TYR A 349 -7.26 -2.24 15.56
N VAL A 350 -6.64 -2.98 14.64
CA VAL A 350 -7.39 -3.83 13.70
C VAL A 350 -7.95 -5.09 14.37
N ASP A 351 -7.28 -5.64 15.38
CA ASP A 351 -7.79 -6.76 16.18
C ASP A 351 -9.09 -6.44 16.92
N ASN A 352 -9.26 -5.18 17.33
CA ASN A 352 -10.46 -4.71 17.99
C ASN A 352 -11.62 -4.38 17.02
N ARG A 353 -11.46 -4.61 15.71
CA ARG A 353 -12.44 -4.31 14.66
C ARG A 353 -12.72 -5.54 13.78
N PRO A 354 -13.45 -6.54 14.31
CA PRO A 354 -13.66 -7.81 13.59
C PRO A 354 -14.56 -7.68 12.35
N ASP A 355 -15.29 -6.57 12.23
CA ASP A 355 -16.25 -6.33 11.14
C ASP A 355 -15.60 -5.70 9.88
N GLN A 356 -14.28 -5.50 9.89
CA GLN A 356 -13.54 -4.97 8.76
C GLN A 356 -12.30 -5.82 8.46
N PRO A 357 -11.74 -5.75 7.23
CA PRO A 357 -10.46 -6.41 6.91
C PRO A 357 -9.34 -5.99 7.88
N LYS A 358 -8.51 -6.93 8.30
CA LYS A 358 -7.34 -6.66 9.16
C LYS A 358 -6.19 -6.07 8.32
N LEU A 359 -6.42 -4.92 7.71
CA LEU A 359 -5.45 -4.22 6.88
C LEU A 359 -4.70 -3.16 7.69
N MET A 360 -3.38 -3.16 7.59
CA MET A 360 -2.47 -2.13 8.08
C MET A 360 -1.59 -1.65 6.93
N VAL A 361 -1.32 -0.36 6.88
CA VAL A 361 -0.47 0.25 5.86
C VAL A 361 0.85 0.68 6.50
N ILE A 362 1.96 0.45 5.82
CA ILE A 362 3.30 0.91 6.21
C ILE A 362 3.80 1.89 5.15
N ASN A 363 4.10 3.08 5.57
CA ASN A 363 4.85 4.05 4.79
C ASN A 363 6.32 3.97 5.23
N ALA A 364 7.23 3.43 4.41
CA ALA A 364 6.97 2.82 3.12
C ALA A 364 7.89 1.60 2.94
N TRP A 365 7.83 0.95 1.80
CA TRP A 365 8.80 -0.07 1.44
C TRP A 365 10.16 0.55 1.12
N ASN A 366 10.16 1.66 0.33
CA ASN A 366 11.37 2.21 -0.28
C ASN A 366 11.40 3.75 -0.41
N GLU A 367 10.69 4.50 0.45
CA GLU A 367 10.73 5.97 0.44
C GLU A 367 12.03 6.49 1.09
N TRP A 368 13.17 6.23 0.40
CA TRP A 368 14.52 6.53 0.89
C TRP A 368 14.77 8.01 1.10
N VAL A 369 14.25 8.85 0.21
CA VAL A 369 14.48 10.29 0.23
C VAL A 369 13.80 10.96 1.42
N GLU A 370 12.72 10.36 1.93
CA GLU A 370 12.01 10.77 3.13
C GLU A 370 12.44 9.99 4.39
N GLY A 371 13.40 9.07 4.24
CA GLY A 371 13.89 8.28 5.36
C GLY A 371 12.82 7.34 5.96
N SER A 372 11.83 6.97 5.18
CA SER A 372 10.76 6.06 5.58
C SER A 372 10.77 4.81 4.69
N TYR A 373 11.48 3.76 5.13
CA TYR A 373 11.69 2.56 4.32
C TYR A 373 11.84 1.30 5.17
N LEU A 374 11.28 0.18 4.68
CA LEU A 374 11.47 -1.17 5.24
C LEU A 374 12.65 -1.90 4.60
N LEU A 375 13.06 -1.52 3.38
CA LEU A 375 14.20 -2.11 2.71
C LEU A 375 15.45 -2.12 3.61
N PRO A 376 16.19 -3.22 3.65
CA PRO A 376 17.38 -3.34 4.49
C PRO A 376 18.43 -2.27 4.16
N ASP A 377 19.00 -1.66 5.20
CA ASP A 377 20.03 -0.63 5.11
C ASP A 377 21.33 -1.05 5.82
N MET A 378 22.37 -0.26 5.63
CA MET A 378 23.67 -0.52 6.26
C MET A 378 23.67 -0.24 7.78
N LYS A 379 22.68 0.48 8.31
CA LYS A 379 22.59 0.82 9.72
C LYS A 379 21.88 -0.26 10.55
N TYR A 380 20.76 -0.75 10.08
CA TYR A 380 19.89 -1.65 10.84
C TYR A 380 19.75 -3.04 10.20
N GLY A 381 20.35 -3.27 9.00
CA GLY A 381 20.20 -4.51 8.27
C GLY A 381 18.71 -4.81 8.01
N PHE A 382 18.24 -5.97 8.39
CA PHE A 382 16.83 -6.38 8.31
C PHE A 382 15.97 -5.94 9.50
N GLY A 383 16.50 -5.13 10.42
CA GLY A 383 15.86 -4.86 11.70
C GLY A 383 14.40 -4.38 11.63
N TYR A 384 14.05 -3.52 10.66
CA TYR A 384 12.65 -3.09 10.48
C TYR A 384 11.75 -4.22 9.95
N LEU A 385 12.24 -5.05 9.05
CA LEU A 385 11.50 -6.23 8.56
C LEU A 385 11.33 -7.27 9.67
N GLU A 386 12.39 -7.53 10.45
CA GLU A 386 12.31 -8.41 11.63
C GLU A 386 11.29 -7.88 12.64
N ALA A 387 11.20 -6.55 12.83
CA ALA A 387 10.20 -5.93 13.70
C ALA A 387 8.76 -6.18 13.19
N VAL A 388 8.52 -6.11 11.87
CA VAL A 388 7.22 -6.50 11.29
C VAL A 388 6.91 -7.95 11.63
N LYS A 389 7.83 -8.86 11.34
CA LYS A 389 7.65 -10.30 11.58
C LYS A 389 7.33 -10.61 13.03
N ASP A 390 8.07 -10.03 13.97
CA ASP A 390 7.86 -10.29 15.38
C ASP A 390 6.52 -9.75 15.90
N VAL A 391 6.09 -8.59 15.44
CA VAL A 391 4.78 -8.05 15.78
C VAL A 391 3.68 -8.96 15.23
N MET A 392 3.80 -9.43 13.99
CA MET A 392 2.82 -10.31 13.36
C MET A 392 2.79 -11.70 13.98
N ASP A 393 3.95 -12.23 14.41
CA ASP A 393 4.08 -13.51 15.12
C ASP A 393 3.66 -13.41 16.61
N GLY A 394 3.26 -12.24 17.11
CA GLY A 394 2.93 -12.03 18.52
C GLY A 394 4.13 -12.03 19.48
N LYS A 395 5.34 -11.88 18.97
CA LYS A 395 6.60 -11.86 19.74
C LYS A 395 6.99 -10.46 20.20
N TYR A 396 6.06 -9.54 20.22
CA TYR A 396 6.26 -8.13 20.53
C TYR A 396 6.88 -7.86 21.91
N ASP A 397 6.69 -8.77 22.89
CA ASP A 397 7.19 -8.57 24.26
C ASP A 397 8.71 -8.37 24.37
N ARG A 398 9.48 -8.77 23.34
CA ARG A 398 10.91 -8.51 23.30
C ARG A 398 11.29 -7.04 23.08
N TYR A 399 10.34 -6.20 22.70
CA TYR A 399 10.54 -4.76 22.45
C TYR A 399 9.99 -3.88 23.60
N LYS A 400 9.47 -4.49 24.65
CA LYS A 400 9.06 -3.79 25.89
C LYS A 400 10.25 -3.62 26.83
#